data_5630806ec97c692d40b473347be60b49
#
_entry.id   5630806ec97c692d40b473347be60b49
#
_cell.length_a   1.000
_cell.length_b   1.000
_cell.length_c   1.000
_cell.angle_alpha   90.00
_cell.angle_beta   90.00
_cell.angle_gamma   90.00
#
_symmetry.space_group_name_H-M   'P 1'
#
loop_
_entity.id
_entity.type
_entity.pdbx_description
1 polymer ?
#
loop_
_entity_poly.entity_id
_entity_poly.type
_entity_poly.pdbx_seq_one_letter_code
_entity_poly.pdbx_strand_id
1 'polypeptide(L)'
;MINVLIIDDDAMVAELNRRYVAQIPGFQCCGTASTLEKAKEIIFNSDTPIDLILLDIYMQKENGLDLLPVLHNARCKSDVIVISSAADAATIKDSLHYGVVDYLIKPFQFPRFEEALTTWREKRKLITGQPYYEQADVDRLIHGGAPELADSKKLPKGLTPQTLRTICQWIDAHPEMEFSTDDLASAVNISRV
;
A
#
# COMPACT_ATOMS: atom_id res chain seq x y z
N MET A 1 16.32 -0.57 -9.37
CA MET A 1 15.88 -1.55 -8.36
C MET A 1 15.50 -0.78 -7.10
N ILE A 2 14.43 -1.18 -6.44
CA ILE A 2 13.97 -0.61 -5.16
C ILE A 2 14.62 -1.40 -4.03
N ASN A 3 15.34 -0.71 -3.16
CA ASN A 3 16.08 -1.32 -2.06
C ASN A 3 15.21 -1.40 -0.81
N VAL A 4 14.98 -2.60 -0.33
CA VAL A 4 14.13 -2.90 0.84
C VAL A 4 15.01 -3.39 1.99
N LEU A 5 14.91 -2.72 3.14
CA LEU A 5 15.48 -3.18 4.40
C LEU A 5 14.39 -3.89 5.22
N ILE A 6 14.69 -5.07 5.75
CA ILE A 6 13.78 -5.83 6.61
C ILE A 6 14.29 -5.75 8.05
N ILE A 7 13.40 -5.34 8.96
CA ILE A 7 13.68 -5.24 10.40
C ILE A 7 12.71 -6.16 11.13
N ASP A 8 13.23 -7.29 11.60
CA ASP A 8 12.45 -8.32 12.29
C ASP A 8 13.45 -9.17 13.10
N ASP A 9 13.20 -9.41 14.38
CA ASP A 9 14.08 -10.18 15.24
C ASP A 9 13.92 -11.70 15.07
N ASP A 10 12.82 -12.15 14.45
CA ASP A 10 12.64 -13.53 14.01
C ASP A 10 13.32 -13.77 12.65
N ALA A 11 14.42 -14.50 12.68
CA ALA A 11 15.19 -14.81 11.48
C ALA A 11 14.39 -15.59 10.41
N MET A 12 13.41 -16.40 10.82
CA MET A 12 12.57 -17.15 9.88
C MET A 12 11.58 -16.22 9.19
N VAL A 13 10.99 -15.29 9.93
CA VAL A 13 10.07 -14.29 9.38
C VAL A 13 10.82 -13.31 8.47
N ALA A 14 12.00 -12.84 8.88
CA ALA A 14 12.87 -12.01 8.05
C ALA A 14 13.23 -12.72 6.73
N GLU A 15 13.57 -14.00 6.77
CA GLU A 15 13.87 -14.78 5.56
C GLU A 15 12.63 -14.99 4.67
N LEU A 16 11.47 -15.23 5.27
CA LEU A 16 10.21 -15.32 4.52
C LEU A 16 9.91 -14.01 3.78
N ASN A 17 10.00 -12.88 4.50
CA ASN A 17 9.79 -11.56 3.92
C ASN A 17 10.82 -11.26 2.81
N ARG A 18 12.09 -11.67 3.00
CA ARG A 18 13.14 -11.57 1.97
C ARG A 18 12.76 -12.33 0.69
N ARG A 19 12.23 -13.54 0.83
CA ARG A 19 11.75 -14.35 -0.31
C ARG A 19 10.55 -13.71 -0.98
N TYR A 20 9.64 -13.12 -0.23
CA TYR A 20 8.50 -12.38 -0.79
C TYR A 20 8.96 -11.17 -1.59
N VAL A 21 9.88 -10.36 -1.05
CA VAL A 21 10.47 -9.22 -1.78
C VAL A 21 11.10 -9.68 -3.10
N ALA A 22 11.85 -10.80 -3.09
CA ALA A 22 12.52 -11.32 -4.28
C ALA A 22 11.56 -11.81 -5.38
N GLN A 23 10.30 -12.13 -5.05
CA GLN A 23 9.29 -12.53 -6.03
C GLN A 23 8.65 -11.34 -6.75
N ILE A 24 8.79 -10.12 -6.21
CA ILE A 24 8.17 -8.92 -6.79
C ILE A 24 9.15 -8.23 -7.74
N PRO A 25 8.85 -8.13 -9.05
CA PRO A 25 9.75 -7.53 -10.01
C PRO A 25 10.08 -6.06 -9.66
N GLY A 26 11.37 -5.73 -9.69
CA GLY A 26 11.86 -4.38 -9.44
C GLY A 26 12.22 -4.09 -7.97
N PHE A 27 12.00 -5.04 -7.05
CA PHE A 27 12.41 -4.94 -5.65
C PHE A 27 13.60 -5.86 -5.37
N GLN A 28 14.41 -5.45 -4.40
CA GLN A 28 15.48 -6.29 -3.85
C GLN A 28 15.66 -6.01 -2.35
N CYS A 29 15.92 -7.05 -1.59
CA CYS A 29 16.31 -6.91 -0.20
C CYS A 29 17.79 -6.51 -0.14
N CYS A 30 18.09 -5.33 0.42
CA CYS A 30 19.44 -4.82 0.57
C CYS A 30 20.07 -5.13 1.95
N GLY A 31 19.25 -5.61 2.90
CA GLY A 31 19.74 -6.00 4.21
C GLY A 31 18.63 -6.48 5.14
N THR A 32 19.03 -7.09 6.25
CA THR A 32 18.14 -7.48 7.35
C THR A 32 18.76 -7.02 8.67
N ALA A 33 17.92 -6.54 9.58
CA ALA A 33 18.32 -6.15 10.94
C ALA A 33 17.42 -6.84 11.95
N SER A 34 18.03 -7.42 12.98
CA SER A 34 17.33 -8.08 14.09
C SER A 34 17.22 -7.21 15.34
N THR A 35 17.74 -5.98 15.29
CA THR A 35 17.67 -4.99 16.38
C THR A 35 17.54 -3.59 15.78
N LEU A 36 17.00 -2.64 16.56
CA LEU A 36 16.90 -1.24 16.13
C LEU A 36 18.27 -0.57 15.99
N GLU A 37 19.25 -0.99 16.79
CA GLU A 37 20.63 -0.50 16.70
C GLU A 37 21.23 -0.85 15.33
N LYS A 38 21.17 -2.14 14.96
CA LYS A 38 21.62 -2.60 13.64
C LYS A 38 20.86 -1.95 12.48
N ALA A 39 19.55 -1.76 12.66
CA ALA A 39 18.73 -1.06 11.67
C ALA A 39 19.21 0.37 11.45
N LYS A 40 19.45 1.12 12.53
CA LYS A 40 19.99 2.50 12.48
C LYS A 40 21.37 2.53 11.80
N GLU A 41 22.25 1.58 12.15
CA GLU A 41 23.56 1.47 11.51
C GLU A 41 23.44 1.31 10.01
N ILE A 42 22.58 0.39 9.53
CA ILE A 42 22.36 0.17 8.10
C ILE A 42 21.72 1.40 7.44
N ILE A 43 20.71 2.02 8.06
CA ILE A 43 19.98 3.15 7.50
C ILE A 43 20.87 4.38 7.33
N PHE A 44 21.73 4.67 8.31
CA PHE A 44 22.48 5.92 8.34
C PHE A 44 23.94 5.81 7.84
N ASN A 45 24.51 4.60 7.82
CA ASN A 45 25.91 4.39 7.45
C ASN A 45 26.10 3.59 6.14
N SER A 46 25.03 3.12 5.51
CA SER A 46 25.14 2.38 4.25
C SER A 46 25.31 3.33 3.06
N ASP A 47 26.22 2.99 2.15
CA ASP A 47 26.34 3.66 0.85
C ASP A 47 25.16 3.37 -0.09
N THR A 48 24.40 2.32 0.19
CA THR A 48 23.22 1.93 -0.59
C THR A 48 21.98 2.65 -0.06
N PRO A 49 21.33 3.49 -0.87
CA PRO A 49 20.11 4.17 -0.46
C PRO A 49 18.99 3.13 -0.19
N ILE A 50 18.35 3.24 0.94
CA ILE A 50 17.19 2.43 1.30
C ILE A 50 15.94 3.18 0.88
N ASP A 51 15.10 2.54 0.08
CA ASP A 51 13.87 3.12 -0.43
C ASP A 51 12.67 2.81 0.47
N LEU A 52 12.63 1.57 0.99
CA LEU A 52 11.52 1.05 1.78
C LEU A 52 12.04 0.23 2.95
N ILE A 53 11.41 0.40 4.10
CA ILE A 53 11.67 -0.36 5.32
C ILE A 53 10.44 -1.22 5.62
N LEU A 54 10.62 -2.52 5.79
CA LEU A 54 9.62 -3.43 6.34
C LEU A 54 9.95 -3.61 7.82
N LEU A 55 9.07 -3.14 8.70
CA LEU A 55 9.32 -3.02 10.13
C LEU A 55 8.37 -3.89 10.93
N ASP A 56 8.90 -4.84 11.71
CA ASP A 56 8.13 -5.44 12.80
C ASP A 56 8.12 -4.50 14.02
N ILE A 57 6.96 -4.39 14.64
CA ILE A 57 6.78 -3.61 15.87
C ILE A 57 7.19 -4.45 17.10
N TYR A 58 6.74 -5.71 17.14
CA TYR A 58 6.95 -6.57 18.31
C TYR A 58 8.22 -7.41 18.18
N MET A 59 9.34 -6.81 18.53
CA MET A 59 10.59 -7.50 18.70
C MET A 59 10.83 -7.85 20.19
N GLN A 60 11.46 -8.99 20.49
CA GLN A 60 11.56 -9.56 21.85
C GLN A 60 12.09 -8.59 22.90
N LYS A 61 12.99 -7.67 22.53
CA LYS A 61 13.67 -6.76 23.46
C LYS A 61 13.42 -5.29 23.17
N GLU A 62 12.80 -4.96 22.06
CA GLU A 62 12.66 -3.59 21.57
C GLU A 62 11.27 -3.39 20.96
N ASN A 63 10.78 -2.17 20.98
CA ASN A 63 9.56 -1.80 20.28
C ASN A 63 9.92 -1.13 18.95
N GLY A 64 9.54 -1.73 17.81
CA GLY A 64 9.80 -1.18 16.49
C GLY A 64 9.27 0.24 16.28
N LEU A 65 8.21 0.61 16.99
CA LEU A 65 7.68 1.98 16.95
C LEU A 65 8.71 3.03 17.34
N ASP A 66 9.68 2.69 18.20
CA ASP A 66 10.73 3.63 18.65
C ASP A 66 11.67 4.06 17.50
N LEU A 67 11.65 3.33 16.38
CA LEU A 67 12.41 3.71 15.19
C LEU A 67 11.74 4.86 14.43
N LEU A 68 10.42 4.92 14.41
CA LEU A 68 9.67 5.89 13.61
C LEU A 68 10.00 7.35 13.94
N PRO A 69 10.01 7.79 15.22
CA PRO A 69 10.43 9.16 15.55
C PRO A 69 11.90 9.43 15.19
N VAL A 70 12.77 8.42 15.25
CA VAL A 70 14.18 8.57 14.86
C VAL A 70 14.30 8.86 13.37
N LEU A 71 13.59 8.10 12.52
CA LEU A 71 13.56 8.31 11.09
C LEU A 71 12.98 9.68 10.73
N HIS A 72 11.88 10.05 11.38
CA HIS A 72 11.21 11.34 11.18
C HIS A 72 12.13 12.52 11.52
N ASN A 73 12.76 12.50 12.71
CA ASN A 73 13.66 13.56 13.17
C ASN A 73 14.93 13.67 12.31
N ALA A 74 15.43 12.55 11.81
CA ALA A 74 16.57 12.50 10.90
C ALA A 74 16.19 12.88 9.45
N ARG A 75 14.92 13.16 9.16
CA ARG A 75 14.39 13.41 7.80
C ARG A 75 14.80 12.31 6.82
N CYS A 76 14.75 11.07 7.28
CA CYS A 76 15.04 9.91 6.44
C CYS A 76 14.07 9.88 5.26
N LYS A 77 14.58 9.55 4.08
CA LYS A 77 13.78 9.50 2.84
C LYS A 77 13.16 8.12 2.58
N SER A 78 13.49 7.15 3.42
CA SER A 78 12.92 5.82 3.32
C SER A 78 11.49 5.82 3.84
N ASP A 79 10.59 5.23 3.08
CA ASP A 79 9.23 4.98 3.54
C ASP A 79 9.17 3.72 4.42
N VAL A 80 8.15 3.60 5.26
CA VAL A 80 7.99 2.47 6.17
C VAL A 80 6.65 1.78 5.93
N ILE A 81 6.69 0.45 5.73
CA ILE A 81 5.54 -0.44 5.85
C ILE A 81 5.71 -1.25 7.14
N VAL A 82 4.70 -1.21 7.99
CA VAL A 82 4.68 -2.01 9.20
C VAL A 82 4.18 -3.42 8.91
N ILE A 83 4.84 -4.42 9.48
CA ILE A 83 4.46 -5.84 9.41
C ILE A 83 4.44 -6.39 10.82
N SER A 84 3.26 -6.48 11.46
CA SER A 84 3.22 -6.81 12.89
C SER A 84 2.00 -7.65 13.28
N SER A 85 2.10 -8.38 14.38
CA SER A 85 0.96 -9.02 15.04
C SER A 85 0.09 -8.04 15.83
N ALA A 86 0.54 -6.78 16.02
CA ALA A 86 -0.25 -5.75 16.66
C ALA A 86 -1.49 -5.40 15.81
N ALA A 87 -2.67 -5.58 16.39
CA ALA A 87 -3.94 -5.25 15.76
C ALA A 87 -4.76 -4.24 16.61
N ASP A 88 -4.17 -3.72 17.67
CA ASP A 88 -4.82 -2.73 18.52
C ASP A 88 -4.82 -1.34 17.89
N ALA A 89 -5.91 -0.61 18.12
CA ALA A 89 -6.13 0.68 17.49
C ALA A 89 -5.10 1.75 17.88
N ALA A 90 -4.52 1.68 19.07
CA ALA A 90 -3.53 2.64 19.53
C ALA A 90 -2.23 2.50 18.74
N THR A 91 -1.70 1.28 18.64
CA THR A 91 -0.49 0.96 17.87
C THR A 91 -0.62 1.33 16.40
N ILE A 92 -1.79 0.99 15.78
CA ILE A 92 -2.05 1.35 14.39
C ILE A 92 -2.10 2.87 14.22
N LYS A 93 -2.82 3.57 15.10
CA LYS A 93 -2.94 5.04 15.05
C LYS A 93 -1.59 5.73 15.21
N ASP A 94 -0.77 5.27 16.15
CA ASP A 94 0.57 5.83 16.37
C ASP A 94 1.47 5.61 15.15
N SER A 95 1.44 4.43 14.54
CA SER A 95 2.15 4.15 13.30
C SER A 95 1.75 5.11 12.18
N LEU A 96 0.44 5.27 11.96
CA LEU A 96 -0.09 6.17 10.93
C LEU A 96 0.27 7.64 11.20
N HIS A 97 0.35 8.05 12.46
CA HIS A 97 0.76 9.41 12.84
C HIS A 97 2.21 9.71 12.41
N TYR A 98 3.09 8.73 12.44
CA TYR A 98 4.47 8.84 11.93
C TYR A 98 4.60 8.67 10.43
N GLY A 99 3.48 8.52 9.69
CA GLY A 99 3.48 8.49 8.23
C GLY A 99 3.90 7.16 7.62
N VAL A 100 3.64 6.03 8.30
CA VAL A 100 3.81 4.72 7.65
C VAL A 100 2.88 4.62 6.45
N VAL A 101 3.37 4.04 5.36
CA VAL A 101 2.65 4.03 4.08
C VAL A 101 1.66 2.87 3.94
N ASP A 102 1.86 1.80 4.71
CA ASP A 102 0.92 0.68 4.83
C ASP A 102 1.17 -0.09 6.13
N TYR A 103 0.19 -0.93 6.53
CA TYR A 103 0.22 -1.75 7.73
C TYR A 103 -0.30 -3.16 7.42
N LEU A 104 0.54 -4.18 7.59
CA LEU A 104 0.20 -5.58 7.40
C LEU A 104 0.10 -6.29 8.75
N ILE A 105 -1.09 -6.81 9.05
CA ILE A 105 -1.32 -7.58 10.28
C ILE A 105 -0.95 -9.04 10.02
N LYS A 106 -0.03 -9.60 10.81
CA LYS A 106 0.33 -11.02 10.79
C LYS A 106 -0.80 -11.88 11.39
N PRO A 107 -1.18 -13.03 10.80
CA PRO A 107 -0.64 -13.61 9.57
C PRO A 107 -1.27 -13.01 8.31
N PHE A 108 -0.46 -12.78 7.29
CA PHE A 108 -0.91 -12.34 5.96
C PHE A 108 -0.41 -13.31 4.89
N GLN A 109 -1.03 -13.25 3.70
CA GLN A 109 -0.63 -14.04 2.55
C GLN A 109 0.15 -13.18 1.54
N PHE A 110 0.91 -13.84 0.67
CA PHE A 110 1.73 -13.19 -0.35
C PHE A 110 0.96 -12.14 -1.20
N PRO A 111 -0.29 -12.38 -1.68
CA PRO A 111 -1.01 -11.38 -2.46
C PRO A 111 -1.19 -10.03 -1.72
N ARG A 112 -1.46 -10.04 -0.40
CA ARG A 112 -1.56 -8.79 0.39
C ARG A 112 -0.22 -8.08 0.53
N PHE A 113 0.86 -8.84 0.67
CA PHE A 113 2.22 -8.31 0.71
C PHE A 113 2.60 -7.68 -0.64
N GLU A 114 2.35 -8.37 -1.74
CA GLU A 114 2.60 -7.88 -3.09
C GLU A 114 1.79 -6.61 -3.38
N GLU A 115 0.51 -6.58 -3.01
CA GLU A 115 -0.36 -5.40 -3.12
C GLU A 115 0.24 -4.19 -2.38
N ALA A 116 0.70 -4.36 -1.14
CA ALA A 116 1.29 -3.28 -0.35
C ALA A 116 2.50 -2.65 -1.07
N LEU A 117 3.44 -3.48 -1.51
CA LEU A 117 4.66 -3.01 -2.17
C LEU A 117 4.38 -2.40 -3.54
N THR A 118 3.49 -3.01 -4.32
CA THR A 118 3.16 -2.51 -5.66
C THR A 118 2.37 -1.21 -5.60
N THR A 119 1.39 -1.09 -4.71
CA THR A 119 0.64 0.15 -4.47
C THR A 119 1.55 1.28 -4.01
N TRP A 120 2.46 1.01 -3.08
CA TRP A 120 3.47 1.98 -2.65
C TRP A 120 4.35 2.43 -3.83
N ARG A 121 4.84 1.49 -4.65
CA ARG A 121 5.66 1.82 -5.83
C ARG A 121 4.94 2.73 -6.81
N GLU A 122 3.66 2.46 -7.09
CA GLU A 122 2.87 3.29 -8.01
C GLU A 122 2.66 4.70 -7.43
N LYS A 123 2.34 4.82 -6.13
CA LYS A 123 2.25 6.13 -5.46
C LYS A 123 3.58 6.90 -5.53
N ARG A 124 4.70 6.23 -5.26
CA ARG A 124 6.03 6.85 -5.33
C ARG A 124 6.37 7.34 -6.73
N LYS A 125 6.03 6.57 -7.77
CA LYS A 125 6.23 7.02 -9.17
C LYS A 125 5.44 8.29 -9.47
N LEU A 126 4.20 8.38 -9.00
CA LEU A 126 3.38 9.58 -9.16
C LEU A 126 4.05 10.79 -8.48
N ILE A 127 4.59 10.62 -7.27
CA ILE A 127 5.24 11.71 -6.51
C ILE A 127 6.58 12.14 -7.13
N THR A 128 7.32 11.23 -7.75
CA THR A 128 8.67 11.54 -8.29
C THR A 128 8.67 11.90 -9.77
N GLY A 129 7.55 11.66 -10.46
CA GLY A 129 7.50 11.73 -11.93
C GLY A 129 7.26 13.10 -12.54
N GLN A 130 6.85 14.11 -11.75
CA GLN A 130 6.44 15.41 -12.27
C GLN A 130 6.97 16.56 -11.40
N PRO A 131 7.43 17.69 -11.98
CA PRO A 131 7.83 18.86 -11.21
C PRO A 131 6.65 19.69 -10.67
N TYR A 132 5.46 19.51 -11.25
CA TYR A 132 4.22 20.20 -10.85
C TYR A 132 3.05 19.22 -10.84
N TYR A 133 2.12 19.41 -9.92
CA TYR A 133 0.92 18.59 -9.75
C TYR A 133 -0.32 19.43 -9.93
N GLU A 134 -1.33 18.88 -10.62
CA GLU A 134 -2.68 19.42 -10.62
C GLU A 134 -3.45 18.89 -9.39
N GLN A 135 -4.56 19.55 -9.03
CA GLN A 135 -5.37 19.13 -7.88
C GLN A 135 -5.80 17.66 -7.98
N ALA A 136 -6.16 17.20 -9.18
CA ALA A 136 -6.56 15.82 -9.43
C ALA A 136 -5.43 14.81 -9.11
N ASP A 137 -4.17 15.16 -9.33
CA ASP A 137 -3.02 14.31 -8.99
C ASP A 137 -2.83 14.24 -7.49
N VAL A 138 -2.98 15.38 -6.80
CA VAL A 138 -2.91 15.45 -5.33
C VAL A 138 -4.03 14.63 -4.70
N ASP A 139 -5.25 14.73 -5.22
CA ASP A 139 -6.40 13.96 -4.74
C ASP A 139 -6.17 12.45 -4.89
N ARG A 140 -5.58 12.01 -6.01
CA ARG A 140 -5.17 10.60 -6.21
C ARG A 140 -4.12 10.14 -5.19
N LEU A 141 -3.16 11.00 -4.86
CA LEU A 141 -2.10 10.67 -3.89
C LEU A 141 -2.66 10.53 -2.48
N ILE A 142 -3.57 11.41 -2.08
CA ILE A 142 -4.13 11.46 -0.72
C ILE A 142 -5.22 10.41 -0.52
N HIS A 143 -6.13 10.27 -1.47
CA HIS A 143 -7.32 9.42 -1.31
C HIS A 143 -7.14 8.01 -1.86
N GLY A 144 -5.98 7.68 -2.43
CA GLY A 144 -5.67 6.35 -2.97
C GLY A 144 -6.65 6.01 -4.09
N GLY A 145 -6.57 6.68 -5.21
CA GLY A 145 -7.48 6.42 -6.31
C GLY A 145 -7.32 5.02 -6.87
N ALA A 146 -8.27 4.12 -6.58
CA ALA A 146 -8.81 3.36 -7.69
C ALA A 146 -9.16 4.37 -8.79
N PRO A 147 -9.00 4.07 -10.09
CA PRO A 147 -9.41 5.00 -11.12
C PRO A 147 -10.87 5.36 -10.86
N GLU A 148 -11.12 6.46 -10.15
CA GLU A 148 -12.37 7.13 -10.31
C GLU A 148 -12.40 7.43 -11.80
N LEU A 149 -13.31 6.76 -12.48
CA LEU A 149 -13.76 7.19 -13.79
C LEU A 149 -13.86 8.70 -13.67
N ALA A 150 -12.87 9.40 -14.25
CA ALA A 150 -12.79 10.84 -14.27
C ALA A 150 -13.99 11.34 -15.10
N ASP A 151 -15.10 11.39 -14.46
CA ASP A 151 -16.26 12.20 -14.77
C ASP A 151 -17.19 12.13 -13.55
N SER A 152 -16.87 12.91 -12.52
CA SER A 152 -17.88 13.37 -11.57
C SER A 152 -18.77 14.44 -12.25
N LYS A 153 -19.15 14.24 -13.50
CA LYS A 153 -20.43 14.70 -13.98
C LYS A 153 -21.45 14.04 -13.11
N LYS A 154 -22.17 14.84 -12.35
CA LYS A 154 -23.26 14.41 -11.46
C LYS A 154 -23.98 13.23 -12.10
N LEU A 155 -23.78 12.04 -11.54
CA LEU A 155 -24.52 10.87 -12.00
C LEU A 155 -26.00 11.23 -12.04
N PRO A 156 -26.75 10.84 -13.08
CA PRO A 156 -28.18 11.08 -13.15
C PRO A 156 -28.86 10.64 -11.86
N LYS A 157 -29.90 11.36 -11.43
CA LYS A 157 -30.66 10.99 -10.23
C LYS A 157 -31.07 9.51 -10.33
N GLY A 158 -30.74 8.73 -9.31
CA GLY A 158 -31.04 7.30 -9.25
C GLY A 158 -29.84 6.36 -9.54
N LEU A 159 -28.74 6.85 -10.10
CA LEU A 159 -27.55 6.02 -10.35
C LEU A 159 -26.49 6.26 -9.26
N THR A 160 -26.26 5.24 -8.44
CA THR A 160 -25.17 5.29 -7.44
C THR A 160 -23.87 4.78 -8.05
N PRO A 161 -22.68 5.15 -7.49
CA PRO A 161 -21.40 4.61 -7.94
C PRO A 161 -21.35 3.07 -7.86
N GLN A 162 -22.06 2.48 -6.90
CA GLN A 162 -22.15 1.03 -6.72
C GLN A 162 -22.99 0.39 -7.83
N THR A 163 -24.11 1.00 -8.18
CA THR A 163 -24.96 0.59 -9.28
C THR A 163 -24.21 0.61 -10.62
N LEU A 164 -23.42 1.68 -10.86
CA LEU A 164 -22.62 1.80 -12.06
C LEU A 164 -21.55 0.70 -12.15
N ARG A 165 -20.87 0.37 -11.05
CA ARG A 165 -19.90 -0.74 -11.00
C ARG A 165 -20.54 -2.08 -11.33
N THR A 166 -21.71 -2.36 -10.77
CA THR A 166 -22.45 -3.60 -11.06
C THR A 166 -22.82 -3.71 -12.53
N ILE A 167 -23.24 -2.60 -13.14
CA ILE A 167 -23.54 -2.52 -14.58
C ILE A 167 -22.28 -2.80 -15.41
N CYS A 168 -21.17 -2.15 -15.13
CA CYS A 168 -19.91 -2.36 -15.85
C CYS A 168 -19.44 -3.81 -15.73
N GLN A 169 -19.45 -4.38 -14.52
CA GLN A 169 -19.08 -5.78 -14.30
C GLN A 169 -19.95 -6.77 -15.08
N TRP A 170 -21.25 -6.47 -15.17
CA TRP A 170 -22.16 -7.32 -15.95
C TRP A 170 -21.88 -7.23 -17.45
N ILE A 171 -21.64 -6.03 -17.98
CA ILE A 171 -21.27 -5.82 -19.40
C ILE A 171 -19.94 -6.53 -19.72
N ASP A 172 -18.93 -6.36 -18.89
CA ASP A 172 -17.61 -6.99 -19.06
C ASP A 172 -17.68 -8.51 -19.04
N ALA A 173 -18.63 -9.06 -18.28
CA ALA A 173 -18.86 -10.52 -18.22
C ALA A 173 -19.62 -11.08 -19.46
N HIS A 174 -20.25 -10.20 -20.28
CA HIS A 174 -21.07 -10.61 -21.42
C HIS A 174 -20.70 -9.85 -22.71
N PRO A 175 -19.44 -9.88 -23.17
CA PRO A 175 -18.93 -9.02 -24.24
C PRO A 175 -19.56 -9.29 -25.61
N GLU A 176 -20.15 -10.49 -25.84
CA GLU A 176 -20.73 -10.91 -27.10
C GLU A 176 -22.28 -10.78 -27.12
N MET A 177 -22.88 -10.24 -26.06
CA MET A 177 -24.34 -10.23 -25.91
C MET A 177 -24.90 -8.87 -26.34
N GLU A 178 -25.83 -8.85 -27.28
CA GLU A 178 -26.67 -7.68 -27.55
C GLU A 178 -27.77 -7.59 -26.50
N PHE A 179 -27.86 -6.46 -25.80
CA PHE A 179 -28.84 -6.24 -24.75
C PHE A 179 -29.47 -4.84 -24.85
N SER A 180 -30.73 -4.76 -24.44
CA SER A 180 -31.44 -3.49 -24.27
C SER A 180 -31.22 -2.92 -22.84
N THR A 181 -31.59 -1.68 -22.63
CA THR A 181 -31.60 -1.05 -21.30
C THR A 181 -32.53 -1.76 -20.32
N ASP A 182 -33.58 -2.42 -20.81
CA ASP A 182 -34.55 -3.16 -19.99
C ASP A 182 -33.95 -4.50 -19.54
N ASP A 183 -33.22 -5.18 -20.42
CA ASP A 183 -32.51 -6.42 -20.11
C ASP A 183 -31.44 -6.17 -19.05
N LEU A 184 -30.68 -5.09 -19.20
CA LEU A 184 -29.65 -4.68 -18.26
C LEU A 184 -30.24 -4.33 -16.88
N ALA A 185 -31.31 -3.53 -16.85
CA ALA A 185 -31.97 -3.15 -15.59
C ALA A 185 -32.49 -4.37 -14.84
N SER A 186 -33.04 -5.35 -15.56
CA SER A 186 -33.53 -6.61 -15.00
C SER A 186 -32.40 -7.49 -14.47
N ALA A 187 -31.28 -7.60 -15.22
CA ALA A 187 -30.14 -8.44 -14.87
C ALA A 187 -29.41 -7.92 -13.62
N VAL A 188 -29.32 -6.61 -13.42
CA VAL A 188 -28.66 -5.99 -12.27
C VAL A 188 -29.63 -5.58 -11.15
N ASN A 189 -30.89 -5.97 -11.25
CA ASN A 189 -31.96 -5.76 -10.26
C ASN A 189 -32.16 -4.30 -9.83
N ILE A 190 -32.17 -3.39 -10.83
CA ILE A 190 -32.34 -1.95 -10.63
C ILE A 190 -33.73 -1.55 -11.10
N SER A 191 -34.47 -0.84 -10.25
CA SER A 191 -35.78 -0.28 -10.63
C SER A 191 -35.60 0.91 -11.56
N ARG A 192 -36.37 0.95 -12.66
CA ARG A 192 -36.51 2.13 -13.52
C ARG A 192 -37.14 3.27 -12.70
N VAL A 193 -36.50 4.41 -12.65
CA VAL A 193 -37.07 5.66 -12.18
C VAL A 193 -37.39 6.50 -13.40
#